data_554c7c295cd11160a540924373d31be0
#
_entry.id   554c7c295cd11160a540924373d31be0
#
_cell.length_a   1.000
_cell.length_b   1.000
_cell.length_c   1.000
_cell.angle_alpha   90.00
_cell.angle_beta   90.00
_cell.angle_gamma   90.00
#
_symmetry.space_group_name_H-M   'P 1'
#
loop_
_entity.id
_entity.type
_entity.pdbx_description
1 polymer ?
#
loop_
_entity_poly.entity_id
_entity_poly.type
_entity_poly.pdbx_seq_one_letter_code
_entity_poly.pdbx_strand_id
1 'polypeptide(L)'
;FDHSEMGLLYRSNANSVASETFNNRSANCLSLSIMTYAMAQHAGYDATFYEVDIPEYWTRRDGFSFLNGHVNLTINVPKDPLVTNIGPSSADVDFDPQMIRTHFPRVPVTKRLVLSMFYNNKGADALIANSYTRAYSYFRAAAVLSPELQQSWVNLGVLYRMVDAFEAAEQSYQFALNLDENNLT
;
A
#
# COMPACT_ATOMS: atom_id res chain seq x y z
N PHE A 1 8.43 8.18 -15.58
CA PHE A 1 8.27 6.99 -16.43
C PHE A 1 8.10 7.44 -17.85
N ASP A 2 9.02 7.06 -18.71
CA ASP A 2 8.83 7.24 -20.13
C ASP A 2 7.74 6.27 -20.61
N HIS A 3 6.63 6.80 -21.09
CA HIS A 3 5.50 6.01 -21.62
C HIS A 3 5.91 5.11 -22.80
N SER A 4 7.13 5.27 -23.32
CA SER A 4 7.60 4.57 -24.50
C SER A 4 8.00 3.11 -24.27
N GLU A 5 8.43 2.71 -23.06
CA GLU A 5 9.00 1.37 -22.87
C GLU A 5 8.07 0.35 -22.23
N MET A 6 7.27 0.69 -21.22
CA MET A 6 6.36 -0.26 -20.56
C MET A 6 4.89 0.09 -20.63
N GLY A 7 4.52 1.34 -20.94
CA GLY A 7 3.13 1.78 -21.09
C GLY A 7 2.29 1.58 -19.82
N LEU A 8 2.89 1.71 -18.63
CA LEU A 8 2.20 1.54 -17.36
C LEU A 8 1.29 2.74 -17.08
N LEU A 9 0.01 2.45 -16.82
CA LEU A 9 -0.99 3.44 -16.46
C LEU A 9 -1.26 3.41 -14.96
N TYR A 10 -1.11 4.54 -14.30
CA TYR A 10 -1.58 4.71 -12.94
C TYR A 10 -3.11 4.77 -12.89
N ARG A 11 -3.72 3.94 -12.03
CA ARG A 11 -5.15 3.95 -11.70
C ARG A 11 -5.33 3.73 -10.20
N SER A 12 -5.81 4.72 -9.49
CA SER A 12 -5.95 4.69 -8.02
C SER A 12 -6.81 3.53 -7.50
N ASN A 13 -7.76 3.06 -8.28
CA ASN A 13 -8.68 1.96 -7.94
C ASN A 13 -8.27 0.58 -8.47
N ALA A 14 -7.09 0.44 -9.08
CA ALA A 14 -6.63 -0.83 -9.63
C ALA A 14 -5.72 -1.55 -8.63
N ASN A 15 -6.32 -2.29 -7.68
CA ASN A 15 -5.62 -3.15 -6.76
C ASN A 15 -5.46 -4.55 -7.36
N SER A 16 -4.27 -4.87 -7.87
CA SER A 16 -3.97 -6.14 -8.53
C SER A 16 -2.67 -6.75 -8.00
N VAL A 17 -2.57 -8.07 -8.11
CA VAL A 17 -1.33 -8.79 -7.79
C VAL A 17 -0.27 -8.51 -8.86
N ALA A 18 1.01 -8.78 -8.55
CA ALA A 18 2.14 -8.45 -9.43
C ALA A 18 1.97 -8.96 -10.87
N SER A 19 1.52 -10.20 -11.06
CA SER A 19 1.31 -10.79 -12.38
C SER A 19 0.17 -10.11 -13.16
N GLU A 20 -0.92 -9.77 -12.49
CA GLU A 20 -2.03 -9.04 -13.12
C GLU A 20 -1.62 -7.61 -13.47
N THR A 21 -0.88 -6.94 -12.59
CA THR A 21 -0.33 -5.60 -12.82
C THR A 21 0.56 -5.58 -14.07
N PHE A 22 1.44 -6.58 -14.19
CA PHE A 22 2.33 -6.73 -15.33
C PHE A 22 1.56 -6.95 -16.63
N ASN A 23 0.56 -7.85 -16.63
CA ASN A 23 -0.23 -8.17 -17.81
C ASN A 23 -1.17 -7.02 -18.23
N ASN A 24 -1.83 -6.39 -17.26
CA ASN A 24 -2.81 -5.34 -17.51
C ASN A 24 -2.17 -3.96 -17.74
N ARG A 25 -0.90 -3.80 -17.36
CA ARG A 25 -0.15 -2.54 -17.43
C ARG A 25 -0.88 -1.36 -16.77
N SER A 26 -1.68 -1.65 -15.75
CA SER A 26 -2.50 -0.65 -15.07
C SER A 26 -2.70 -1.05 -13.61
N ALA A 27 -2.28 -0.18 -12.68
CA ALA A 27 -2.44 -0.41 -11.26
C ALA A 27 -2.26 0.89 -10.43
N ASN A 28 -2.56 0.81 -9.13
CA ASN A 28 -2.24 1.86 -8.18
C ASN A 28 -0.76 1.80 -7.72
N CYS A 29 -0.30 2.80 -6.96
CA CYS A 29 1.09 2.90 -6.49
C CYS A 29 1.53 1.64 -5.73
N LEU A 30 0.71 1.12 -4.81
CA LEU A 30 1.02 -0.06 -4.02
C LEU A 30 1.21 -1.31 -4.90
N SER A 31 0.31 -1.56 -5.85
CA SER A 31 0.39 -2.70 -6.78
C SER A 31 1.59 -2.59 -7.72
N LEU A 32 1.90 -1.38 -8.20
CA LEU A 32 3.09 -1.10 -9.00
C LEU A 32 4.37 -1.34 -8.19
N SER A 33 4.41 -0.90 -6.93
CA SER A 33 5.54 -1.14 -6.02
C SER A 33 5.73 -2.64 -5.73
N ILE A 34 4.63 -3.38 -5.50
CA ILE A 34 4.68 -4.84 -5.30
C ILE A 34 5.19 -5.55 -6.55
N MET A 35 4.74 -5.16 -7.74
CA MET A 35 5.23 -5.73 -9.00
C MET A 35 6.72 -5.46 -9.18
N THR A 36 7.15 -4.22 -9.00
CA THR A 36 8.57 -3.82 -9.14
C THR A 36 9.46 -4.55 -8.13
N TYR A 37 8.98 -4.70 -6.88
CA TYR A 37 9.66 -5.49 -5.87
C TYR A 37 9.86 -6.95 -6.33
N ALA A 38 8.81 -7.59 -6.85
CA ALA A 38 8.87 -8.96 -7.34
C ALA A 38 9.85 -9.11 -8.51
N MET A 39 9.86 -8.14 -9.43
CA MET A 39 10.80 -8.11 -10.55
C MET A 39 12.25 -7.93 -10.08
N ALA A 40 12.50 -7.01 -9.15
CA ALA A 40 13.83 -6.78 -8.59
C ALA A 40 14.36 -8.03 -7.90
N GLN A 41 13.56 -8.69 -7.06
CA GLN A 41 13.93 -9.93 -6.39
C GLN A 41 14.22 -11.07 -7.40
N HIS A 42 13.43 -11.19 -8.45
CA HIS A 42 13.65 -12.18 -9.51
C HIS A 42 14.98 -11.93 -10.27
N ALA A 43 15.33 -10.68 -10.46
CA ALA A 43 16.58 -10.26 -11.09
C ALA A 43 17.81 -10.31 -10.15
N GLY A 44 17.63 -10.74 -8.89
CA GLY A 44 18.71 -10.85 -7.92
C GLY A 44 19.10 -9.55 -7.21
N TYR A 45 18.23 -8.53 -7.30
CA TYR A 45 18.44 -7.27 -6.60
C TYR A 45 17.72 -7.26 -5.24
N ASP A 46 18.36 -6.66 -4.24
CA ASP A 46 17.68 -6.35 -2.99
C ASP A 46 16.79 -5.12 -3.16
N ALA A 47 15.59 -5.19 -2.61
CA ALA A 47 14.67 -4.08 -2.60
C ALA A 47 14.03 -3.90 -1.22
N THR A 48 13.81 -2.66 -0.82
CA THR A 48 13.19 -2.30 0.46
C THR A 48 12.01 -1.39 0.21
N PHE A 49 10.86 -1.70 0.82
CA PHE A 49 9.70 -0.83 0.81
C PHE A 49 9.82 0.27 1.87
N TYR A 50 9.29 1.43 1.55
CA TYR A 50 9.17 2.56 2.47
C TYR A 50 7.77 3.10 2.45
N GLU A 51 7.22 3.37 3.63
CA GLU A 51 6.07 4.22 3.81
C GLU A 51 6.53 5.66 3.85
N VAL A 52 5.87 6.51 3.07
CA VAL A 52 6.22 7.92 2.91
C VAL A 52 5.24 8.76 3.69
N ASP A 53 5.75 9.61 4.58
CA ASP A 53 4.96 10.52 5.42
C ASP A 53 4.49 11.72 4.58
N ILE A 54 3.46 11.48 3.76
CA ILE A 54 2.82 12.52 2.96
C ILE A 54 1.73 13.23 3.76
N PRO A 55 1.44 14.51 3.49
CA PRO A 55 0.28 15.17 4.07
C PRO A 55 -1.00 14.37 3.80
N GLU A 56 -1.83 14.26 4.82
CA GLU A 56 -3.12 13.57 4.69
C GLU A 56 -3.92 14.13 3.52
N TYR A 57 -4.32 13.26 2.61
CA TYR A 57 -5.28 13.63 1.58
C TYR A 57 -6.35 12.55 1.43
N TRP A 58 -7.56 13.04 1.24
CA TRP A 58 -8.74 12.21 1.18
C TRP A 58 -9.29 12.15 -0.25
N THR A 59 -9.59 10.95 -0.70
CA THR A 59 -10.34 10.75 -1.95
C THR A 59 -11.73 10.24 -1.63
N ARG A 60 -12.71 10.63 -2.46
CA ARG A 60 -14.08 10.16 -2.34
C ARG A 60 -14.43 9.25 -3.51
N ARG A 61 -14.94 8.06 -3.21
CA ARG A 61 -15.38 7.09 -4.21
C ARG A 61 -16.65 6.40 -3.73
N ASP A 62 -17.71 6.46 -4.54
CA ASP A 62 -19.00 5.79 -4.29
C ASP A 62 -19.60 6.03 -2.89
N GLY A 63 -19.47 7.27 -2.40
CA GLY A 63 -19.99 7.68 -1.09
C GLY A 63 -19.03 7.45 0.08
N PHE A 64 -17.93 6.75 -0.12
CA PHE A 64 -16.90 6.52 0.90
C PHE A 64 -15.75 7.52 0.78
N SER A 65 -15.21 7.94 1.92
CA SER A 65 -13.98 8.73 2.00
C SER A 65 -12.82 7.82 2.37
N PHE A 66 -11.72 7.91 1.62
CA PHE A 66 -10.52 7.11 1.80
C PHE A 66 -9.35 8.02 2.15
N LEU A 67 -8.68 7.74 3.25
CA LEU A 67 -7.37 8.29 3.55
C LEU A 67 -6.34 7.56 2.70
N ASN A 68 -5.58 8.31 1.91
CA ASN A 68 -4.57 7.75 1.02
C ASN A 68 -3.20 7.81 1.70
N GLY A 69 -2.55 6.65 1.78
CA GLY A 69 -1.14 6.53 2.13
C GLY A 69 -0.27 6.39 0.87
N HIS A 70 1.03 6.53 1.02
CA HIS A 70 1.98 6.38 -0.06
C HIS A 70 3.10 5.42 0.30
N VAL A 71 3.40 4.51 -0.62
CA VAL A 71 4.48 3.52 -0.50
C VAL A 71 5.34 3.58 -1.75
N ASN A 72 6.65 3.70 -1.54
CA ASN A 72 7.64 3.58 -2.59
C ASN A 72 8.67 2.46 -2.27
N LEU A 73 9.67 2.27 -3.11
CA LEU A 73 10.73 1.30 -2.86
C LEU A 73 12.09 1.82 -3.31
N THR A 74 13.13 1.34 -2.62
CA THR A 74 14.53 1.50 -3.03
C THR A 74 15.05 0.15 -3.50
N ILE A 75 15.66 0.10 -4.67
CA ILE A 75 16.35 -1.07 -5.22
C ILE A 75 17.85 -0.85 -5.04
N ASN A 76 18.52 -1.78 -4.35
CA ASN A 76 19.95 -1.75 -4.14
C ASN A 76 20.66 -2.50 -5.27
N VAL A 77 21.60 -1.84 -5.92
CA VAL A 77 22.43 -2.44 -6.96
C VAL A 77 23.62 -3.13 -6.29
N PRO A 78 23.83 -4.45 -6.46
CA PRO A 78 24.98 -5.13 -5.93
C PRO A 78 26.27 -4.48 -6.42
N LYS A 79 27.19 -4.18 -5.51
CA LYS A 79 28.53 -3.71 -5.89
C LYS A 79 29.35 -4.92 -6.36
N ASP A 80 29.72 -4.94 -7.62
CA ASP A 80 30.75 -5.86 -8.09
C ASP A 80 32.13 -5.37 -7.60
N PRO A 81 32.85 -6.16 -6.78
CA PRO A 81 34.17 -5.78 -6.27
C PRO A 81 35.20 -5.58 -7.37
N LEU A 82 34.98 -6.12 -8.57
CA LEU A 82 35.90 -6.07 -9.72
C LEU A 82 35.62 -4.90 -10.66
N VAL A 83 34.49 -4.20 -10.46
CA VAL A 83 34.10 -3.06 -11.30
C VAL A 83 34.07 -1.80 -10.46
N THR A 84 34.81 -0.77 -10.89
CA THR A 84 34.71 0.57 -10.30
C THR A 84 33.39 1.18 -10.74
N ASN A 85 32.33 0.95 -9.92
CA ASN A 85 31.01 1.54 -10.16
C ASN A 85 31.05 3.05 -9.87
N ILE A 86 30.94 3.86 -10.88
CA ILE A 86 30.84 5.32 -10.78
C ILE A 86 29.38 5.78 -10.62
N GLY A 87 28.43 4.86 -10.66
CA GLY A 87 26.99 5.13 -10.55
C GLY A 87 26.42 5.03 -9.12
N PRO A 88 25.18 5.47 -8.90
CA PRO A 88 24.51 5.32 -7.61
C PRO A 88 24.37 3.84 -7.27
N SER A 89 24.59 3.51 -5.97
CA SER A 89 24.46 2.14 -5.45
C SER A 89 23.02 1.72 -5.19
N SER A 90 22.04 2.61 -5.40
CA SER A 90 20.60 2.37 -5.21
C SER A 90 19.78 3.26 -6.14
N ALA A 91 18.58 2.80 -6.45
CA ALA A 91 17.58 3.54 -7.21
C ALA A 91 16.29 3.60 -6.42
N ASP A 92 15.77 4.81 -6.22
CA ASP A 92 14.44 5.01 -5.65
C ASP A 92 13.41 4.93 -6.78
N VAL A 93 12.37 4.13 -6.57
CA VAL A 93 11.26 3.93 -7.50
C VAL A 93 9.99 4.38 -6.83
N ASP A 94 9.39 5.42 -7.38
CA ASP A 94 8.16 6.02 -6.89
C ASP A 94 7.14 6.10 -8.02
N PHE A 95 5.90 5.71 -7.72
CA PHE A 95 4.78 5.69 -8.67
C PHE A 95 3.73 6.76 -8.36
N ASP A 96 4.10 7.82 -7.63
CA ASP A 96 3.17 8.92 -7.39
C ASP A 96 2.93 9.74 -8.67
N PRO A 97 1.66 9.81 -9.14
CA PRO A 97 1.33 10.61 -10.32
C PRO A 97 1.45 12.12 -10.10
N GLN A 98 1.49 12.58 -8.85
CA GLN A 98 1.52 14.01 -8.53
C GLN A 98 2.90 14.63 -8.60
N MET A 99 3.95 13.86 -8.97
CA MET A 99 5.34 14.34 -8.97
C MET A 99 5.63 15.18 -7.73
N ILE A 100 5.60 14.55 -6.56
CA ILE A 100 5.89 15.24 -5.31
C ILE A 100 7.33 15.74 -5.37
N ARG A 101 7.50 17.03 -5.65
CA ARG A 101 8.82 17.70 -5.77
C ARG A 101 9.53 17.84 -4.42
N THR A 102 8.88 17.47 -3.33
CA THR A 102 9.39 17.56 -1.97
C THR A 102 9.76 16.16 -1.48
N HIS A 103 10.94 16.05 -0.88
CA HIS A 103 11.35 14.82 -0.22
C HIS A 103 10.63 14.75 1.13
N PHE A 104 9.61 13.91 1.24
CA PHE A 104 8.96 13.63 2.51
C PHE A 104 9.78 12.60 3.30
N PRO A 105 9.73 12.65 4.64
CA PRO A 105 10.28 11.61 5.49
C PRO A 105 9.70 10.24 5.09
N ARG A 106 10.50 9.20 5.19
CA ARG A 106 10.05 7.85 4.89
C ARG A 106 10.67 6.86 5.87
N VAL A 107 9.92 5.84 6.21
CA VAL A 107 10.36 4.76 7.10
C VAL A 107 10.34 3.42 6.37
N PRO A 108 11.34 2.54 6.58
CA PRO A 108 11.32 1.22 5.97
C PRO A 108 10.19 0.39 6.57
N VAL A 109 9.46 -0.32 5.70
CA VAL A 109 8.36 -1.18 6.11
C VAL A 109 8.56 -2.61 5.64
N THR A 110 7.98 -3.55 6.39
CA THR A 110 8.10 -4.98 6.09
C THR A 110 7.19 -5.38 4.93
N LYS A 111 7.56 -6.45 4.21
CA LYS A 111 6.68 -7.09 3.23
C LYS A 111 5.32 -7.47 3.82
N ARG A 112 5.32 -7.88 5.09
CA ARG A 112 4.10 -8.25 5.82
C ARG A 112 3.15 -7.06 5.92
N LEU A 113 3.66 -5.88 6.28
CA LEU A 113 2.86 -4.65 6.35
C LEU A 113 2.34 -4.24 4.97
N VAL A 114 3.18 -4.30 3.94
CA VAL A 114 2.78 -4.02 2.55
C VAL A 114 1.67 -4.97 2.07
N LEU A 115 1.77 -6.26 2.39
CA LEU A 115 0.71 -7.24 2.07
C LEU A 115 -0.58 -6.96 2.86
N SER A 116 -0.46 -6.52 4.11
CA SER A 116 -1.61 -6.09 4.91
C SER A 116 -2.31 -4.88 4.29
N MET A 117 -1.55 -3.86 3.86
CA MET A 117 -2.09 -2.71 3.12
C MET A 117 -2.80 -3.15 1.83
N PHE A 118 -2.25 -4.12 1.10
CA PHE A 118 -2.88 -4.67 -0.09
C PHE A 118 -4.22 -5.34 0.22
N TYR A 119 -4.28 -6.18 1.26
CA TYR A 119 -5.55 -6.77 1.69
C TYR A 119 -6.55 -5.73 2.17
N ASN A 120 -6.10 -4.71 2.89
CA ASN A 120 -6.95 -3.59 3.28
C ASN A 120 -7.59 -2.89 2.07
N ASN A 121 -6.81 -2.62 1.02
CA ASN A 121 -7.31 -2.02 -0.22
C ASN A 121 -8.30 -2.95 -0.95
N LYS A 122 -8.03 -4.27 -1.01
CA LYS A 122 -8.99 -5.26 -1.55
C LYS A 122 -10.29 -5.32 -0.74
N GLY A 123 -10.19 -5.15 0.57
CA GLY A 123 -11.35 -5.04 1.47
C GLY A 123 -12.19 -3.80 1.16
N ALA A 124 -11.55 -2.65 0.93
CA ALA A 124 -12.22 -1.43 0.55
C ALA A 124 -12.94 -1.54 -0.80
N ASP A 125 -12.30 -2.15 -1.82
CA ASP A 125 -12.94 -2.42 -3.10
C ASP A 125 -14.16 -3.34 -2.95
N ALA A 126 -14.07 -4.39 -2.12
CA ALA A 126 -15.18 -5.30 -1.85
C ALA A 126 -16.32 -4.60 -1.09
N LEU A 127 -16.00 -3.68 -0.18
CA LEU A 127 -16.98 -2.90 0.58
C LEU A 127 -17.78 -1.98 -0.36
N ILE A 128 -17.11 -1.27 -1.25
CA ILE A 128 -17.74 -0.42 -2.28
C ILE A 128 -18.66 -1.25 -3.18
N ALA A 129 -18.24 -2.48 -3.51
CA ALA A 129 -19.06 -3.43 -4.30
C ALA A 129 -20.19 -4.09 -3.48
N ASN A 130 -20.46 -3.63 -2.25
CA ASN A 130 -21.44 -4.20 -1.31
C ASN A 130 -21.24 -5.70 -1.03
N SER A 131 -20.01 -6.22 -1.23
CA SER A 131 -19.63 -7.61 -0.96
C SER A 131 -19.11 -7.74 0.47
N TYR A 132 -19.99 -7.56 1.47
CA TYR A 132 -19.60 -7.43 2.88
C TYR A 132 -18.83 -8.62 3.45
N THR A 133 -19.22 -9.85 3.09
CA THR A 133 -18.46 -11.05 3.53
C THR A 133 -17.03 -11.06 2.98
N ARG A 134 -16.84 -10.64 1.74
CA ARG A 134 -15.51 -10.54 1.12
C ARG A 134 -14.71 -9.39 1.74
N ALA A 135 -15.35 -8.24 1.97
CA ALA A 135 -14.73 -7.11 2.65
C ALA A 135 -14.23 -7.50 4.04
N TYR A 136 -15.08 -8.17 4.82
CA TYR A 136 -14.70 -8.72 6.13
C TYR A 136 -13.48 -9.64 6.05
N SER A 137 -13.50 -10.59 5.11
CA SER A 137 -12.40 -11.54 4.95
C SER A 137 -11.07 -10.85 4.68
N TYR A 138 -11.07 -9.83 3.84
CA TYR A 138 -9.87 -9.06 3.52
C TYR A 138 -9.41 -8.15 4.67
N PHE A 139 -10.32 -7.38 5.30
CA PHE A 139 -9.94 -6.53 6.42
C PHE A 139 -9.45 -7.34 7.62
N ARG A 140 -10.10 -8.47 7.91
CA ARG A 140 -9.64 -9.40 8.94
C ARG A 140 -8.26 -9.97 8.61
N ALA A 141 -8.01 -10.37 7.37
CA ALA A 141 -6.70 -10.85 6.94
C ALA A 141 -5.63 -9.77 7.12
N ALA A 142 -5.95 -8.51 6.78
CA ALA A 142 -5.07 -7.38 6.99
C ALA A 142 -4.75 -7.18 8.48
N ALA A 143 -5.76 -7.12 9.33
CA ALA A 143 -5.62 -6.92 10.78
C ALA A 143 -4.87 -8.06 11.48
N VAL A 144 -5.06 -9.30 11.04
CA VAL A 144 -4.32 -10.47 11.59
C VAL A 144 -2.87 -10.46 11.13
N LEU A 145 -2.62 -10.07 9.88
CA LEU A 145 -1.27 -10.05 9.31
C LEU A 145 -0.42 -8.94 9.92
N SER A 146 -0.97 -7.75 10.09
CA SER A 146 -0.31 -6.58 10.72
C SER A 146 -1.29 -5.86 11.63
N PRO A 147 -1.38 -6.28 12.92
CA PRO A 147 -2.30 -5.65 13.88
C PRO A 147 -2.03 -4.16 14.10
N GLU A 148 -0.82 -3.71 13.80
CA GLU A 148 -0.37 -2.32 13.84
C GLU A 148 -0.93 -1.44 12.72
N LEU A 149 -1.53 -2.03 11.67
CA LEU A 149 -2.15 -1.28 10.58
C LEU A 149 -3.50 -0.72 11.01
N GLN A 150 -3.51 0.51 11.52
CA GLN A 150 -4.69 1.21 12.03
C GLN A 150 -5.85 1.21 11.05
N GLN A 151 -5.58 1.46 9.76
CA GLN A 151 -6.59 1.56 8.71
C GLN A 151 -7.46 0.29 8.58
N SER A 152 -6.89 -0.88 8.84
CA SER A 152 -7.66 -2.14 8.78
C SER A 152 -8.71 -2.24 9.89
N TRP A 153 -8.43 -1.70 11.07
CA TRP A 153 -9.36 -1.64 12.19
C TRP A 153 -10.46 -0.59 11.98
N VAL A 154 -10.09 0.58 11.46
CA VAL A 154 -11.05 1.61 11.06
C VAL A 154 -12.03 1.04 10.03
N ASN A 155 -11.52 0.37 8.99
CA ASN A 155 -12.35 -0.22 7.93
C ASN A 155 -13.21 -1.39 8.43
N LEU A 156 -12.75 -2.19 9.38
CA LEU A 156 -13.60 -3.18 10.08
C LEU A 156 -14.73 -2.50 10.83
N GLY A 157 -14.43 -1.41 11.54
CA GLY A 157 -15.45 -0.62 12.23
C GLY A 157 -16.53 -0.05 11.28
N VAL A 158 -16.09 0.48 10.13
CA VAL A 158 -17.02 0.94 9.07
C VAL A 158 -17.91 -0.20 8.58
N LEU A 159 -17.31 -1.36 8.27
CA LEU A 159 -18.05 -2.53 7.81
C LEU A 159 -19.06 -3.01 8.85
N TYR A 160 -18.65 -3.16 10.13
CA TYR A 160 -19.54 -3.59 11.20
C TYR A 160 -20.71 -2.62 11.39
N ARG A 161 -20.48 -1.32 11.31
CA ARG A 161 -21.54 -0.31 11.36
C ARG A 161 -22.54 -0.47 10.21
N MET A 162 -22.07 -0.81 9.00
CA MET A 162 -22.93 -1.01 7.82
C MET A 162 -23.82 -2.24 7.91
N VAL A 163 -23.48 -3.21 8.77
CA VAL A 163 -24.27 -4.41 9.02
C VAL A 163 -24.92 -4.41 10.41
N ASP A 164 -25.07 -3.21 11.00
CA ASP A 164 -25.70 -2.96 12.31
C ASP A 164 -25.05 -3.70 13.50
N ALA A 165 -23.80 -4.14 13.35
CA ALA A 165 -23.01 -4.75 14.42
C ALA A 165 -22.27 -3.67 15.24
N PHE A 166 -23.02 -2.80 15.92
CA PHE A 166 -22.50 -1.56 16.53
C PHE A 166 -21.45 -1.79 17.62
N GLU A 167 -21.60 -2.84 18.46
CA GLU A 167 -20.64 -3.17 19.50
C GLU A 167 -19.27 -3.58 18.90
N ALA A 168 -19.28 -4.38 17.84
CA ALA A 168 -18.06 -4.76 17.14
C ALA A 168 -17.42 -3.57 16.41
N ALA A 169 -18.23 -2.64 15.90
CA ALA A 169 -17.76 -1.40 15.31
C ALA A 169 -17.04 -0.52 16.34
N GLU A 170 -17.66 -0.32 17.52
CA GLU A 170 -17.06 0.46 18.61
C GLU A 170 -15.73 -0.13 19.07
N GLN A 171 -15.67 -1.45 19.30
CA GLN A 171 -14.42 -2.13 19.67
C GLN A 171 -13.32 -1.95 18.62
N SER A 172 -13.66 -2.03 17.34
CA SER A 172 -12.70 -1.86 16.23
C SER A 172 -12.17 -0.43 16.18
N TYR A 173 -13.03 0.58 16.33
CA TYR A 173 -12.61 1.98 16.38
C TYR A 173 -11.76 2.29 17.62
N GLN A 174 -12.13 1.75 18.79
CA GLN A 174 -11.34 1.94 20.01
C GLN A 174 -9.95 1.34 19.88
N PHE A 175 -9.84 0.16 19.26
CA PHE A 175 -8.54 -0.44 18.99
C PHE A 175 -7.70 0.42 18.04
N ALA A 176 -8.30 0.98 16.99
CA ALA A 176 -7.63 1.87 16.05
C ALA A 176 -7.11 3.15 16.74
N LEU A 177 -7.91 3.76 17.64
CA LEU A 177 -7.52 4.93 18.40
C LEU A 177 -6.33 4.64 19.34
N ASN A 178 -6.35 3.50 20.02
CA ASN A 178 -5.24 3.09 20.90
C ASN A 178 -3.93 2.88 20.15
N LEU A 179 -3.98 2.48 18.88
CA LEU A 179 -2.78 2.37 18.03
C LEU A 179 -2.19 3.75 17.71
N ASP A 180 -3.04 4.74 17.47
CA ASP A 180 -2.61 6.10 17.14
C ASP A 180 -1.95 6.78 18.35
N GLU A 181 -2.54 6.68 19.52
CA GLU A 181 -1.98 7.23 20.78
C GLU A 181 -0.59 6.65 21.10
N ASN A 182 -0.35 5.38 20.81
CA ASN A 182 0.94 4.73 21.02
C ASN A 182 2.01 5.13 20.00
N ASN A 183 1.63 5.66 18.84
CA ASN A 183 2.56 6.16 17.82
C ASN A 183 3.02 7.61 18.08
N LEU A 184 2.37 8.32 19.01
CA LEU A 184 2.70 9.71 19.39
C LEU A 184 3.74 9.80 20.52
N THR A 185 4.21 8.66 21.06
CA THR A 185 5.24 8.59 22.13
C THR A 185 6.56 8.09 21.55
#